data_1878867237333d9d19b816466ae44ffb
#
_entry.id   1878867237333d9d19b816466ae44ffb
#
_cell.length_a   1.000
_cell.length_b   1.000
_cell.length_c   1.000
_cell.angle_alpha   90.00
_cell.angle_beta   90.00
_cell.angle_gamma   90.00
#
_symmetry.space_group_name_H-M   'P 1'
#
loop_
_entity.id
_entity.type
_entity.pdbx_description
1 polymer ?
#
loop_
_entity_poly.entity_id
_entity_poly.type
_entity_poly.pdbx_seq_one_letter_code
_entity_poly.pdbx_strand_id
1 'polypeptide(L)'
;MNKLRIISILFFCLFLFSCGVKKEKIVCYGDAHSNLAQLLTNEGYQLHFCTSVTEALQNASEQAPVLLLCPSYPEQGTVVTSADLALIQSKSLRVFMDFPQQIGEHLCVKTDTMELERIVVCDSLTPQLPSMALMAFHRCVLKELDQTPDSTYLIAARVAGFDKAVYGLANTSVHPLLYQQNSQLMVAATSISNFAVCRYLPEQRVQSMFEYIMNWLLNKEGVTFSSWLTYVSPSYTVTELLPEEAGKQSIAKGVEWYYNGHFLVHPSWKKDWADKYMGDGLMPVGPELPADMPDGDGSLGVLEGHMSGIYHDGKQQYRYWMRDDVQGESSYAFAAAGDLLGKQDYLKVSSNLLDYSFREYRDSVRNNPKSPSYGLLGWAYTHKGTYYGDDNARSILGSLAASAIMKNASWDKQMVECIIGNFRTTSKNGFRGGNILDSDLQKNGWRNYFNSDLVNLHPHFESWNWACYLWLYEQTKYQPLLDRVRKGISLMMAGYPNDWNWTNGIQQERARMILPLAWLYRVEPTEQHKQWLQFMTEELLKNQVAVSYTHLTLPTILLV
;
A
#
# COMPACT_ATOMS: atom_id res chain seq x y z
N MET A 1 -31.90 -1.38 58.01
CA MET A 1 -32.43 -2.34 57.04
C MET A 1 -33.05 -1.73 55.78
N ASN A 2 -33.39 -0.43 55.72
CA ASN A 2 -34.07 0.14 54.55
C ASN A 2 -33.15 0.66 53.42
N LYS A 3 -31.86 0.90 53.66
CA LYS A 3 -30.92 1.37 52.60
C LYS A 3 -30.41 0.25 51.68
N LEU A 4 -30.32 -0.99 52.17
CA LEU A 4 -29.90 -2.13 51.33
C LEU A 4 -30.98 -2.61 50.35
N ARG A 5 -32.26 -2.44 50.67
CA ARG A 5 -33.37 -2.81 49.76
C ARG A 5 -33.56 -1.85 48.61
N ILE A 6 -33.23 -0.57 48.77
CA ILE A 6 -33.32 0.44 47.70
C ILE A 6 -32.18 0.24 46.69
N ILE A 7 -30.97 -0.13 47.12
CA ILE A 7 -29.84 -0.40 46.24
C ILE A 7 -30.07 -1.68 45.40
N SER A 8 -30.67 -2.73 45.98
CA SER A 8 -31.02 -3.95 45.24
C SER A 8 -32.12 -3.71 44.19
N ILE A 9 -33.07 -2.84 44.43
CA ILE A 9 -34.13 -2.49 43.46
C ILE A 9 -33.58 -1.60 42.33
N LEU A 10 -32.66 -0.68 42.62
CA LEU A 10 -31.98 0.08 41.56
C LEU A 10 -31.07 -0.77 40.70
N PHE A 11 -30.36 -1.77 41.26
CA PHE A 11 -29.54 -2.71 40.48
C PHE A 11 -30.38 -3.69 39.64
N PHE A 12 -31.58 -4.08 40.13
CA PHE A 12 -32.48 -4.93 39.34
C PHE A 12 -33.20 -4.16 38.21
N CYS A 13 -33.47 -2.87 38.38
CA CYS A 13 -33.99 -2.01 37.32
C CYS A 13 -32.94 -1.67 36.23
N LEU A 14 -31.64 -1.64 36.55
CA LEU A 14 -30.57 -1.44 35.56
C LEU A 14 -30.32 -2.69 34.68
N PHE A 15 -30.70 -3.90 35.15
CA PHE A 15 -30.63 -5.12 34.37
C PHE A 15 -31.83 -5.38 33.46
N LEU A 16 -32.92 -4.63 33.61
CA LEU A 16 -34.14 -4.80 32.79
C LEU A 16 -34.21 -3.89 31.54
N PHE A 17 -33.26 -2.98 31.34
CA PHE A 17 -33.21 -2.12 30.15
C PHE A 17 -32.21 -2.54 29.06
N SER A 18 -31.62 -3.72 29.17
CA SER A 18 -30.87 -4.35 28.07
C SER A 18 -31.76 -5.30 27.26
N CYS A 19 -33.01 -4.91 27.02
CA CYS A 19 -33.82 -5.51 25.97
C CYS A 19 -33.44 -4.79 24.67
N GLY A 20 -32.41 -5.27 23.96
CA GLY A 20 -32.10 -4.74 22.65
C GLY A 20 -33.36 -4.75 21.78
N VAL A 21 -33.77 -3.59 21.33
CA VAL A 21 -34.88 -3.46 20.37
C VAL A 21 -34.52 -4.34 19.19
N LYS A 22 -35.27 -5.44 18.99
CA LYS A 22 -35.06 -6.29 17.82
C LYS A 22 -35.24 -5.43 16.58
N LYS A 23 -34.15 -5.26 15.82
CA LYS A 23 -34.19 -4.58 14.52
C LYS A 23 -35.02 -5.40 13.52
N GLU A 24 -35.32 -4.84 12.39
CA GLU A 24 -36.19 -5.42 11.37
C GLU A 24 -35.71 -6.78 10.85
N LYS A 25 -36.67 -7.56 10.34
CA LYS A 25 -36.40 -8.77 9.59
C LYS A 25 -36.14 -8.39 8.13
N ILE A 26 -35.01 -8.88 7.58
CA ILE A 26 -34.62 -8.68 6.17
C ILE A 26 -34.55 -10.05 5.51
N VAL A 27 -35.23 -10.20 4.37
CA VAL A 27 -35.14 -11.42 3.57
C VAL A 27 -33.90 -11.31 2.68
N CYS A 28 -33.13 -12.39 2.60
CA CYS A 28 -31.83 -12.41 1.95
C CYS A 28 -31.67 -13.58 1.00
N TYR A 29 -30.85 -13.41 -0.03
CA TYR A 29 -30.28 -14.45 -0.84
C TYR A 29 -28.77 -14.22 -0.96
N GLY A 30 -27.99 -15.30 -1.11
CA GLY A 30 -26.55 -15.27 -1.39
C GLY A 30 -25.68 -15.63 -0.20
N ASP A 31 -24.48 -15.03 -0.10
CA ASP A 31 -23.51 -15.40 0.92
C ASP A 31 -23.89 -14.88 2.32
N ALA A 32 -24.30 -15.81 3.19
CA ALA A 32 -24.63 -15.54 4.59
C ALA A 32 -23.40 -15.23 5.46
N HIS A 33 -22.19 -15.46 4.94
CA HIS A 33 -20.92 -15.20 5.64
C HIS A 33 -20.23 -13.91 5.16
N SER A 34 -20.84 -13.17 4.23
CA SER A 34 -20.32 -11.87 3.78
C SER A 34 -20.14 -10.89 4.95
N ASN A 35 -19.22 -9.95 4.82
CA ASN A 35 -18.99 -8.94 5.87
C ASN A 35 -20.28 -8.15 6.20
N LEU A 36 -21.08 -7.84 5.18
CA LEU A 36 -22.37 -7.14 5.39
C LEU A 36 -23.37 -7.99 6.20
N ALA A 37 -23.49 -9.29 5.89
CA ALA A 37 -24.38 -10.18 6.64
C ALA A 37 -23.95 -10.28 8.11
N GLN A 38 -22.64 -10.40 8.37
CA GLN A 38 -22.10 -10.42 9.73
C GLN A 38 -22.34 -9.09 10.46
N LEU A 39 -22.06 -7.96 9.80
CA LEU A 39 -22.30 -6.63 10.36
C LEU A 39 -23.76 -6.44 10.76
N LEU A 40 -24.70 -6.74 9.85
CA LEU A 40 -26.13 -6.61 10.12
C LEU A 40 -26.60 -7.52 11.26
N THR A 41 -26.08 -8.76 11.31
CA THR A 41 -26.36 -9.68 12.42
C THR A 41 -25.86 -9.13 13.76
N ASN A 42 -24.64 -8.61 13.81
CA ASN A 42 -24.07 -7.98 15.01
C ASN A 42 -24.85 -6.73 15.44
N GLU A 43 -25.40 -5.99 14.49
CA GLU A 43 -26.28 -4.85 14.75
C GLU A 43 -27.70 -5.24 15.18
N GLY A 44 -28.03 -6.54 15.24
CA GLY A 44 -29.31 -7.06 15.73
C GLY A 44 -30.41 -7.18 14.69
N TYR A 45 -30.10 -7.05 13.37
CA TYR A 45 -31.05 -7.37 12.30
C TYR A 45 -31.29 -8.87 12.21
N GLN A 46 -32.51 -9.27 11.87
CA GLN A 46 -32.88 -10.66 11.67
C GLN A 46 -32.82 -11.01 10.18
N LEU A 47 -31.72 -11.65 9.76
CA LEU A 47 -31.52 -12.06 8.36
C LEU A 47 -32.15 -13.43 8.11
N HIS A 48 -32.97 -13.54 7.07
CA HIS A 48 -33.59 -14.78 6.64
C HIS A 48 -33.10 -15.14 5.23
N PHE A 49 -32.13 -16.03 5.14
CA PHE A 49 -31.56 -16.47 3.88
C PHE A 49 -32.43 -17.52 3.20
N CYS A 50 -32.73 -17.31 1.92
CA CYS A 50 -33.43 -18.20 1.03
C CYS A 50 -32.45 -18.88 0.06
N THR A 51 -32.90 -19.96 -0.58
CA THR A 51 -32.05 -20.77 -1.47
C THR A 51 -32.00 -20.23 -2.91
N SER A 52 -32.89 -19.30 -3.26
CA SER A 52 -32.93 -18.64 -4.57
C SER A 52 -33.41 -17.20 -4.46
N VAL A 53 -33.11 -16.39 -5.49
CA VAL A 53 -33.62 -15.02 -5.62
C VAL A 53 -35.13 -15.01 -5.62
N THR A 54 -35.76 -15.86 -6.45
CA THR A 54 -37.23 -15.94 -6.55
C THR A 54 -37.87 -16.31 -5.22
N GLU A 55 -37.30 -17.25 -4.47
CA GLU A 55 -37.81 -17.63 -3.14
C GLU A 55 -37.70 -16.45 -2.18
N ALA A 56 -36.60 -15.71 -2.18
CA ALA A 56 -36.42 -14.52 -1.33
C ALA A 56 -37.49 -13.46 -1.63
N LEU A 57 -37.75 -13.18 -2.91
CA LEU A 57 -38.79 -12.23 -3.33
C LEU A 57 -40.21 -12.70 -3.02
N GLN A 58 -40.48 -14.00 -3.11
CA GLN A 58 -41.76 -14.59 -2.73
C GLN A 58 -42.01 -14.53 -1.23
N ASN A 59 -40.99 -14.79 -0.41
CA ASN A 59 -41.08 -14.80 1.04
C ASN A 59 -41.10 -13.39 1.66
N ALA A 60 -40.67 -12.36 0.92
CA ALA A 60 -40.77 -10.99 1.34
C ALA A 60 -42.23 -10.51 1.38
N SER A 61 -42.64 -9.84 2.45
CA SER A 61 -43.95 -9.18 2.52
C SER A 61 -43.96 -7.92 1.64
N GLU A 62 -45.13 -7.35 1.38
CA GLU A 62 -45.23 -6.09 0.64
C GLU A 62 -44.38 -4.99 1.29
N GLN A 63 -43.74 -4.20 0.44
CA GLN A 63 -42.84 -3.07 0.84
C GLN A 63 -41.63 -3.49 1.70
N ALA A 64 -41.34 -4.79 1.84
CA ALA A 64 -40.23 -5.26 2.65
C ALA A 64 -38.86 -4.99 2.02
N PRO A 65 -37.81 -4.82 2.82
CA PRO A 65 -36.43 -4.77 2.37
C PRO A 65 -35.93 -6.17 1.99
N VAL A 66 -35.20 -6.28 0.88
CA VAL A 66 -34.58 -7.52 0.43
C VAL A 66 -33.12 -7.30 0.05
N LEU A 67 -32.24 -8.21 0.49
CA LEU A 67 -30.83 -8.23 0.15
C LEU A 67 -30.54 -9.41 -0.79
N LEU A 68 -30.08 -9.13 -1.99
CA LEU A 68 -29.62 -10.12 -2.98
C LEU A 68 -28.10 -10.02 -3.10
N LEU A 69 -27.41 -10.74 -2.23
CA LEU A 69 -25.96 -10.73 -2.16
C LEU A 69 -25.35 -11.75 -3.13
N CYS A 70 -24.16 -11.47 -3.61
CA CYS A 70 -23.41 -12.36 -4.46
C CYS A 70 -23.21 -13.74 -3.79
N PRO A 71 -23.60 -14.85 -4.44
CA PRO A 71 -23.52 -16.17 -3.82
C PRO A 71 -22.08 -16.74 -3.74
N SER A 72 -21.22 -16.38 -4.70
CA SER A 72 -19.82 -16.83 -4.75
C SER A 72 -18.97 -15.83 -5.51
N TYR A 73 -18.36 -14.91 -4.81
CA TYR A 73 -17.51 -13.89 -5.41
C TYR A 73 -16.04 -14.36 -5.49
N PRO A 74 -15.34 -14.15 -6.62
CA PRO A 74 -15.80 -13.45 -7.84
C PRO A 74 -16.37 -14.36 -8.95
N GLU A 75 -16.65 -15.64 -8.66
CA GLU A 75 -16.97 -16.65 -9.67
C GLU A 75 -18.40 -16.52 -10.20
N GLN A 76 -19.37 -16.26 -9.32
CA GLN A 76 -20.79 -16.27 -9.67
C GLN A 76 -21.49 -14.98 -9.28
N GLY A 77 -22.03 -14.26 -10.27
CA GLY A 77 -22.84 -13.07 -10.04
C GLY A 77 -24.31 -13.38 -9.72
N THR A 78 -25.00 -12.35 -9.22
CA THR A 78 -26.43 -12.40 -8.87
C THR A 78 -27.29 -12.28 -10.13
N VAL A 79 -28.31 -13.11 -10.25
CA VAL A 79 -29.26 -13.14 -11.37
C VAL A 79 -30.66 -12.77 -10.89
N VAL A 80 -31.24 -11.72 -11.47
CA VAL A 80 -32.63 -11.28 -11.27
C VAL A 80 -33.33 -11.35 -12.61
N THR A 81 -34.26 -12.29 -12.77
CA THR A 81 -34.98 -12.50 -14.02
C THR A 81 -36.09 -11.46 -14.27
N SER A 82 -36.67 -11.42 -15.48
CA SER A 82 -37.83 -10.54 -15.76
C SER A 82 -39.06 -10.89 -14.88
N ALA A 83 -39.22 -12.17 -14.51
CA ALA A 83 -40.26 -12.58 -13.57
C ALA A 83 -40.00 -12.08 -12.15
N ASP A 84 -38.73 -12.07 -11.71
CA ASP A 84 -38.33 -11.53 -10.42
C ASP A 84 -38.53 -10.01 -10.35
N LEU A 85 -38.25 -9.27 -11.44
CA LEU A 85 -38.58 -7.85 -11.54
C LEU A 85 -40.07 -7.58 -11.41
N ALA A 86 -40.91 -8.40 -11.99
CA ALA A 86 -42.36 -8.31 -11.85
C ALA A 86 -42.81 -8.53 -10.38
N LEU A 87 -42.16 -9.45 -9.66
CA LEU A 87 -42.40 -9.65 -8.21
C LEU A 87 -41.96 -8.43 -7.39
N ILE A 88 -40.80 -7.87 -7.66
CA ILE A 88 -40.30 -6.65 -7.01
C ILE A 88 -41.32 -5.53 -7.19
N GLN A 89 -41.82 -5.33 -8.41
CA GLN A 89 -42.77 -4.29 -8.74
C GLN A 89 -44.13 -4.51 -8.07
N SER A 90 -44.69 -5.72 -8.20
CA SER A 90 -46.02 -6.03 -7.68
C SER A 90 -46.14 -5.92 -6.17
N LYS A 91 -45.06 -6.25 -5.44
CA LYS A 91 -45.00 -6.15 -3.99
C LYS A 91 -44.39 -4.82 -3.49
N SER A 92 -44.01 -3.92 -4.38
CA SER A 92 -43.34 -2.65 -4.05
C SER A 92 -42.12 -2.85 -3.14
N LEU A 93 -41.32 -3.91 -3.38
CA LEU A 93 -40.13 -4.23 -2.57
C LEU A 93 -39.03 -3.19 -2.78
N ARG A 94 -38.21 -2.99 -1.77
CA ARG A 94 -36.92 -2.32 -1.90
C ARG A 94 -35.83 -3.37 -1.90
N VAL A 95 -35.06 -3.43 -2.99
CA VAL A 95 -34.06 -4.47 -3.22
C VAL A 95 -32.70 -3.83 -3.40
N PHE A 96 -31.76 -4.24 -2.58
CA PHE A 96 -30.35 -4.03 -2.85
C PHE A 96 -29.75 -5.32 -3.40
N MET A 97 -29.02 -5.24 -4.52
CA MET A 97 -28.25 -6.35 -5.05
C MET A 97 -26.83 -5.96 -5.34
N ASP A 98 -25.91 -6.91 -5.18
CA ASP A 98 -24.54 -6.72 -5.59
C ASP A 98 -24.05 -7.76 -6.60
N PHE A 99 -23.00 -7.40 -7.34
CA PHE A 99 -22.32 -8.20 -8.35
C PHE A 99 -23.28 -8.81 -9.40
N PRO A 100 -23.97 -7.97 -10.20
CA PRO A 100 -25.04 -8.41 -11.09
C PRO A 100 -24.50 -9.23 -12.28
N GLN A 101 -25.06 -10.41 -12.53
CA GLN A 101 -24.85 -11.17 -13.76
C GLN A 101 -25.95 -10.89 -14.77
N GLN A 102 -27.18 -10.65 -14.28
CA GLN A 102 -28.36 -10.37 -15.08
C GLN A 102 -29.39 -9.57 -14.29
N ILE A 103 -30.05 -8.60 -14.94
CA ILE A 103 -31.22 -7.89 -14.43
C ILE A 103 -32.28 -7.85 -15.54
N GLY A 104 -33.35 -8.65 -15.40
CA GLY A 104 -34.35 -8.80 -16.43
C GLY A 104 -33.75 -9.38 -17.70
N GLU A 105 -33.83 -8.62 -18.79
CA GLU A 105 -33.25 -8.98 -20.10
C GLU A 105 -31.80 -8.50 -20.25
N HIS A 106 -31.31 -7.64 -19.35
CA HIS A 106 -29.99 -7.08 -19.40
C HIS A 106 -28.94 -8.01 -18.81
N LEU A 107 -27.89 -8.26 -19.58
CA LEU A 107 -26.82 -9.18 -19.23
C LEU A 107 -25.53 -8.43 -18.92
N CYS A 108 -24.67 -9.05 -18.11
CA CYS A 108 -23.31 -8.57 -17.94
C CYS A 108 -22.54 -8.72 -19.26
N VAL A 109 -22.13 -7.59 -19.83
CA VAL A 109 -21.38 -7.50 -21.09
C VAL A 109 -19.89 -7.32 -20.88
N LYS A 110 -19.48 -6.87 -19.68
CA LYS A 110 -18.08 -6.64 -19.35
C LYS A 110 -17.80 -7.02 -17.91
N THR A 111 -16.66 -7.68 -17.71
CA THR A 111 -16.09 -7.95 -16.39
C THR A 111 -14.67 -7.40 -16.36
N ASP A 112 -14.37 -6.55 -15.40
CA ASP A 112 -13.07 -5.88 -15.23
C ASP A 112 -12.59 -6.00 -13.79
N THR A 113 -11.26 -5.92 -13.57
CA THR A 113 -10.68 -5.88 -12.23
C THR A 113 -10.15 -4.49 -11.93
N MET A 114 -10.58 -3.92 -10.80
CA MET A 114 -10.02 -2.67 -10.30
C MET A 114 -8.60 -2.90 -9.79
N GLU A 115 -7.62 -2.27 -10.43
CA GLU A 115 -6.22 -2.32 -9.99
C GLU A 115 -5.71 -0.96 -9.50
N LEU A 116 -6.00 0.09 -10.25
CA LEU A 116 -5.54 1.45 -9.99
C LEU A 116 -6.71 2.44 -9.82
N GLU A 117 -7.91 1.97 -10.04
CA GLU A 117 -9.13 2.76 -9.90
C GLU A 117 -9.41 3.05 -8.41
N ARG A 118 -9.95 4.22 -8.16
CA ARG A 118 -10.49 4.63 -6.87
C ARG A 118 -12.00 4.71 -6.98
N ILE A 119 -12.67 4.59 -5.84
CA ILE A 119 -14.10 4.88 -5.77
C ILE A 119 -14.28 6.37 -5.60
N VAL A 120 -15.08 6.98 -6.47
CA VAL A 120 -15.37 8.41 -6.46
C VAL A 120 -16.85 8.62 -6.22
N VAL A 121 -17.19 9.48 -5.27
CA VAL A 121 -18.56 9.92 -5.00
C VAL A 121 -18.99 10.92 -6.06
N CYS A 122 -20.06 10.63 -6.81
CA CYS A 122 -20.54 11.51 -7.89
C CYS A 122 -21.13 12.80 -7.32
N ASP A 123 -22.20 12.68 -6.55
CA ASP A 123 -22.88 13.78 -5.88
C ASP A 123 -22.84 13.57 -4.36
N SER A 124 -22.93 14.64 -3.58
CA SER A 124 -22.92 14.54 -2.12
C SER A 124 -24.06 13.66 -1.62
N LEU A 125 -23.71 12.56 -0.96
CA LEU A 125 -24.68 11.59 -0.40
C LEU A 125 -24.92 11.83 1.09
N THR A 126 -23.85 12.09 1.83
CA THR A 126 -23.86 12.40 3.27
C THR A 126 -22.75 13.44 3.56
N PRO A 127 -22.69 14.03 4.76
CA PRO A 127 -21.58 14.92 5.14
C PRO A 127 -20.19 14.26 5.02
N GLN A 128 -20.09 12.95 5.25
CA GLN A 128 -18.85 12.17 5.13
C GLN A 128 -18.54 11.76 3.69
N LEU A 129 -19.54 11.81 2.80
CA LEU A 129 -19.44 11.47 1.39
C LEU A 129 -19.78 12.68 0.49
N PRO A 130 -18.97 13.77 0.55
CA PRO A 130 -19.16 14.90 -0.34
C PRO A 130 -18.80 14.52 -1.78
N SER A 131 -19.27 15.29 -2.76
CA SER A 131 -18.93 15.08 -4.16
C SER A 131 -17.41 15.07 -4.37
N MET A 132 -16.96 14.17 -5.24
CA MET A 132 -15.55 13.89 -5.55
C MET A 132 -14.75 13.25 -4.39
N ALA A 133 -15.37 12.92 -3.25
CA ALA A 133 -14.69 12.17 -2.19
C ALA A 133 -14.21 10.81 -2.69
N LEU A 134 -13.07 10.36 -2.15
CA LEU A 134 -12.41 9.11 -2.55
C LEU A 134 -12.52 8.04 -1.47
N MET A 135 -12.74 6.80 -1.92
CA MET A 135 -12.60 5.56 -1.14
C MET A 135 -11.77 4.55 -1.95
N ALA A 136 -11.35 3.46 -1.32
CA ALA A 136 -10.62 2.40 -2.00
C ALA A 136 -11.24 1.02 -1.73
N PHE A 137 -11.56 0.30 -2.82
CA PHE A 137 -11.79 -1.14 -2.85
C PHE A 137 -10.76 -1.73 -3.82
N HIS A 138 -9.75 -2.36 -3.29
CA HIS A 138 -8.63 -2.84 -4.11
C HIS A 138 -8.90 -4.26 -4.62
N ARG A 139 -8.47 -4.53 -5.87
CA ARG A 139 -8.60 -5.85 -6.51
C ARG A 139 -10.04 -6.38 -6.54
N CYS A 140 -11.04 -5.53 -6.56
CA CYS A 140 -12.41 -5.98 -6.76
C CYS A 140 -12.73 -6.15 -8.25
N VAL A 141 -13.59 -7.12 -8.54
CA VAL A 141 -14.10 -7.39 -9.89
C VAL A 141 -15.39 -6.62 -10.09
N LEU A 142 -15.48 -5.86 -11.19
CA LEU A 142 -16.66 -5.10 -11.59
C LEU A 142 -17.41 -5.84 -12.70
N LYS A 143 -18.72 -5.76 -12.68
CA LYS A 143 -19.60 -6.23 -13.75
C LYS A 143 -20.42 -5.07 -14.31
N GLU A 144 -20.31 -4.83 -15.61
CA GLU A 144 -21.09 -3.83 -16.33
C GLU A 144 -22.20 -4.52 -17.13
N LEU A 145 -23.41 -4.03 -16.95
CA LEU A 145 -24.57 -4.48 -17.73
C LEU A 145 -24.72 -3.65 -19.02
N ASP A 146 -25.44 -4.19 -19.99
CA ASP A 146 -25.80 -3.52 -21.26
C ASP A 146 -26.88 -2.45 -21.10
N GLN A 147 -27.05 -1.91 -19.89
CA GLN A 147 -28.06 -0.91 -19.57
C GLN A 147 -27.43 0.30 -18.83
N THR A 148 -27.87 1.50 -19.18
CA THR A 148 -27.50 2.72 -18.45
C THR A 148 -28.34 2.85 -17.17
N PRO A 149 -27.71 3.12 -16.01
CA PRO A 149 -28.43 3.36 -14.76
C PRO A 149 -29.26 4.64 -14.77
N ASP A 150 -30.37 4.68 -14.04
CA ASP A 150 -31.18 5.89 -13.82
C ASP A 150 -30.39 6.98 -13.06
N SER A 151 -29.66 6.55 -12.01
CA SER A 151 -28.83 7.43 -11.20
C SER A 151 -27.58 6.68 -10.71
N THR A 152 -26.41 7.31 -10.81
CA THR A 152 -25.14 6.76 -10.32
C THR A 152 -24.65 7.53 -9.13
N TYR A 153 -24.42 6.85 -8.01
CA TYR A 153 -23.94 7.42 -6.75
C TYR A 153 -22.43 7.35 -6.60
N LEU A 154 -21.86 6.19 -6.96
CA LEU A 154 -20.42 5.92 -6.90
C LEU A 154 -19.95 5.36 -8.24
N ILE A 155 -18.76 5.76 -8.63
CA ILE A 155 -18.06 5.24 -9.80
C ILE A 155 -16.67 4.73 -9.41
N ALA A 156 -16.13 3.82 -10.22
CA ALA A 156 -14.71 3.48 -10.22
C ALA A 156 -14.01 4.26 -11.33
N ALA A 157 -12.89 4.92 -11.01
CA ALA A 157 -12.11 5.71 -11.97
C ALA A 157 -10.65 5.87 -11.53
N ARG A 158 -9.74 6.01 -12.50
CA ARG A 158 -8.34 6.38 -12.23
C ARG A 158 -8.24 7.87 -12.00
N VAL A 159 -8.04 8.28 -10.76
CA VAL A 159 -8.01 9.68 -10.36
C VAL A 159 -6.86 9.96 -9.41
N ALA A 160 -6.34 11.18 -9.47
CA ALA A 160 -5.34 11.67 -8.52
C ALA A 160 -6.02 12.39 -7.35
N GLY A 161 -5.44 12.23 -6.18
CA GLY A 161 -5.87 12.86 -4.94
C GLY A 161 -5.81 11.89 -3.77
N PHE A 162 -5.88 12.41 -2.56
CA PHE A 162 -5.91 11.60 -1.35
C PHE A 162 -7.35 11.37 -0.89
N ASP A 163 -8.04 12.43 -0.53
CA ASP A 163 -9.40 12.43 0.00
C ASP A 163 -10.43 12.91 -1.03
N LYS A 164 -9.97 13.54 -2.11
CA LYS A 164 -10.79 14.11 -3.16
C LYS A 164 -10.11 13.95 -4.53
N ALA A 165 -10.89 13.70 -5.58
CA ALA A 165 -10.42 13.69 -6.96
C ALA A 165 -10.09 15.13 -7.41
N VAL A 166 -8.81 15.52 -7.27
CA VAL A 166 -8.39 16.93 -7.42
C VAL A 166 -8.48 17.48 -8.84
N TYR A 167 -8.41 16.62 -9.86
CA TYR A 167 -8.51 17.00 -11.27
C TYR A 167 -9.86 16.64 -11.90
N GLY A 168 -10.85 16.19 -11.08
CA GLY A 168 -12.15 15.74 -11.57
C GLY A 168 -12.07 14.46 -12.43
N LEU A 169 -13.05 14.31 -13.32
CA LEU A 169 -13.28 13.06 -14.10
C LEU A 169 -13.16 13.26 -15.62
N ALA A 170 -12.85 14.45 -16.10
CA ALA A 170 -12.99 14.82 -17.52
C ALA A 170 -12.15 13.97 -18.50
N ASN A 171 -11.03 13.42 -18.06
CA ASN A 171 -10.07 12.69 -18.91
C ASN A 171 -9.82 11.27 -18.43
N THR A 172 -10.77 10.65 -17.75
CA THR A 172 -10.64 9.28 -17.24
C THR A 172 -11.86 8.44 -17.60
N SER A 173 -11.65 7.15 -17.82
CA SER A 173 -12.75 6.19 -17.93
C SER A 173 -13.46 6.05 -16.58
N VAL A 174 -14.77 6.04 -16.60
CA VAL A 174 -15.61 5.90 -15.43
C VAL A 174 -16.48 4.65 -15.55
N HIS A 175 -16.60 3.90 -14.46
CA HIS A 175 -17.38 2.68 -14.38
C HIS A 175 -18.38 2.81 -13.24
N PRO A 176 -19.71 2.72 -13.48
CA PRO A 176 -20.71 2.74 -12.42
C PRO A 176 -20.44 1.65 -11.39
N LEU A 177 -20.36 2.04 -10.09
CA LEU A 177 -20.10 1.09 -9.01
C LEU A 177 -21.31 0.88 -8.11
N LEU A 178 -21.95 1.95 -7.65
CA LEU A 178 -23.20 1.93 -6.90
C LEU A 178 -24.20 2.84 -7.61
N TYR A 179 -25.33 2.28 -7.99
CA TYR A 179 -26.31 3.01 -8.79
C TYR A 179 -27.74 2.52 -8.52
N GLN A 180 -28.69 3.33 -8.87
CA GLN A 180 -30.10 2.99 -8.85
C GLN A 180 -30.54 2.64 -10.26
N GLN A 181 -31.02 1.40 -10.43
CA GLN A 181 -31.53 0.89 -11.70
C GLN A 181 -32.96 1.38 -11.95
N ASN A 182 -33.72 1.52 -10.89
CA ASN A 182 -35.05 2.12 -10.83
C ASN A 182 -35.39 2.45 -9.36
N SER A 183 -36.57 2.99 -9.09
CA SER A 183 -36.95 3.41 -7.73
C SER A 183 -36.96 2.30 -6.68
N GLN A 184 -36.94 1.03 -7.08
CA GLN A 184 -37.05 -0.14 -6.20
C GLN A 184 -35.78 -1.01 -6.16
N LEU A 185 -34.83 -0.78 -7.08
CA LEU A 185 -33.63 -1.60 -7.21
C LEU A 185 -32.35 -0.75 -7.20
N MET A 186 -31.56 -0.90 -6.14
CA MET A 186 -30.22 -0.35 -6.02
C MET A 186 -29.21 -1.48 -6.28
N VAL A 187 -28.19 -1.18 -7.08
CA VAL A 187 -27.22 -2.17 -7.58
C VAL A 187 -25.80 -1.71 -7.29
N ALA A 188 -24.96 -2.65 -6.84
CA ALA A 188 -23.53 -2.49 -6.79
C ALA A 188 -22.83 -3.37 -7.82
N ALA A 189 -22.02 -2.80 -8.68
CA ALA A 189 -21.34 -3.51 -9.76
C ALA A 189 -20.29 -4.54 -9.29
N THR A 190 -19.88 -4.47 -8.03
CA THR A 190 -19.02 -5.45 -7.35
C THR A 190 -19.74 -6.00 -6.11
N SER A 191 -19.22 -7.09 -5.54
CA SER A 191 -19.75 -7.63 -4.27
C SER A 191 -19.31 -6.76 -3.09
N ILE A 192 -19.88 -5.54 -2.98
CA ILE A 192 -19.54 -4.64 -1.88
C ILE A 192 -19.89 -5.21 -0.51
N SER A 193 -20.80 -6.18 -0.43
CA SER A 193 -21.11 -6.91 0.80
C SER A 193 -19.87 -7.55 1.45
N ASN A 194 -18.84 -7.89 0.66
CA ASN A 194 -17.55 -8.38 1.15
C ASN A 194 -16.58 -7.26 1.58
N PHE A 195 -16.98 -6.01 1.46
CA PHE A 195 -16.21 -4.83 1.85
C PHE A 195 -16.88 -4.02 2.97
N ALA A 196 -17.90 -4.58 3.65
CA ALA A 196 -18.54 -3.96 4.82
C ALA A 196 -17.63 -4.03 6.07
N VAL A 197 -16.38 -3.70 5.87
CA VAL A 197 -15.30 -3.63 6.85
C VAL A 197 -14.24 -2.68 6.32
N CYS A 198 -13.66 -1.83 7.17
CA CYS A 198 -12.63 -0.92 6.70
C CYS A 198 -11.28 -1.63 6.56
N ARG A 199 -10.77 -1.71 5.33
CA ARG A 199 -9.41 -2.18 4.99
C ARG A 199 -8.47 -1.04 4.62
N TYR A 200 -9.03 0.14 4.33
CA TYR A 200 -8.31 1.36 3.93
C TYR A 200 -8.94 2.57 4.61
N LEU A 201 -8.14 3.58 4.88
CA LEU A 201 -8.63 4.87 5.38
C LEU A 201 -9.18 5.74 4.22
N PRO A 202 -10.12 6.64 4.48
CA PRO A 202 -10.77 6.89 5.77
C PRO A 202 -11.95 5.94 6.03
N GLU A 203 -11.97 5.31 7.20
CA GLU A 203 -12.96 4.30 7.59
C GLU A 203 -14.39 4.84 7.60
N GLN A 204 -14.57 6.08 8.04
CA GLN A 204 -15.88 6.71 8.18
C GLN A 204 -16.63 6.81 6.86
N ARG A 205 -15.91 6.90 5.73
CA ARG A 205 -16.54 6.98 4.41
C ARG A 205 -17.17 5.66 4.00
N VAL A 206 -16.46 4.55 4.21
CA VAL A 206 -16.97 3.21 3.90
C VAL A 206 -18.17 2.90 4.80
N GLN A 207 -18.08 3.18 6.10
CA GLN A 207 -19.21 3.03 7.01
C GLN A 207 -20.42 3.87 6.55
N SER A 208 -20.21 5.14 6.24
CA SER A 208 -21.28 6.05 5.80
C SER A 208 -21.93 5.62 4.47
N MET A 209 -21.17 4.99 3.57
CA MET A 209 -21.72 4.40 2.36
C MET A 209 -22.72 3.28 2.68
N PHE A 210 -22.38 2.36 3.58
CA PHE A 210 -23.30 1.30 3.99
C PHE A 210 -24.50 1.83 4.80
N GLU A 211 -24.30 2.84 5.63
CA GLU A 211 -25.40 3.54 6.30
C GLU A 211 -26.36 4.18 5.28
N TYR A 212 -25.83 4.78 4.22
CA TYR A 212 -26.64 5.32 3.11
C TYR A 212 -27.44 4.23 2.41
N ILE A 213 -26.83 3.09 2.06
CA ILE A 213 -27.49 1.95 1.44
C ILE A 213 -28.61 1.43 2.34
N MET A 214 -28.36 1.29 3.64
CA MET A 214 -29.34 0.79 4.60
C MET A 214 -30.47 1.79 4.85
N ASN A 215 -30.20 3.09 4.88
CA ASN A 215 -31.26 4.11 4.94
C ASN A 215 -32.20 3.99 3.74
N TRP A 216 -31.63 3.85 2.53
CA TRP A 216 -32.43 3.66 1.33
C TRP A 216 -33.21 2.34 1.36
N LEU A 217 -32.57 1.23 1.71
CA LEU A 217 -33.18 -0.10 1.72
C LEU A 217 -34.35 -0.20 2.71
N LEU A 218 -34.16 0.33 3.92
CA LEU A 218 -35.14 0.30 4.99
C LEU A 218 -36.19 1.42 4.89
N ASN A 219 -36.04 2.33 3.92
CA ASN A 219 -36.86 3.53 3.81
C ASN A 219 -36.91 4.35 5.12
N LYS A 220 -35.76 4.52 5.74
CA LYS A 220 -35.59 5.21 7.02
C LYS A 220 -34.42 6.18 6.96
N GLU A 221 -34.40 7.16 7.84
CA GLU A 221 -33.27 8.03 8.09
C GLU A 221 -32.58 7.67 9.41
N GLY A 222 -31.28 8.00 9.50
CA GLY A 222 -30.52 7.88 10.75
C GLY A 222 -30.09 6.45 11.11
N VAL A 223 -30.04 5.52 10.13
CA VAL A 223 -29.38 4.22 10.35
C VAL A 223 -27.89 4.44 10.55
N THR A 224 -27.38 3.94 11.67
CA THR A 224 -25.96 3.97 12.02
C THR A 224 -25.50 2.61 12.50
N PHE A 225 -24.21 2.33 12.32
CA PHE A 225 -23.59 1.11 12.80
C PHE A 225 -22.75 1.38 14.04
N SER A 226 -22.98 0.59 15.08
CA SER A 226 -22.24 0.64 16.36
C SER A 226 -21.14 -0.42 16.44
N SER A 227 -21.23 -1.47 15.64
CA SER A 227 -20.32 -2.62 15.61
C SER A 227 -19.44 -2.68 14.36
N TRP A 228 -19.11 -1.51 13.78
CA TRP A 228 -18.27 -1.43 12.60
C TRP A 228 -16.89 -2.03 12.83
N LEU A 229 -16.45 -2.91 11.95
CA LEU A 229 -15.15 -3.53 12.01
C LEU A 229 -14.14 -2.75 11.16
N THR A 230 -12.93 -2.60 11.70
CA THR A 230 -11.82 -1.94 11.02
C THR A 230 -10.57 -2.83 11.10
N TYR A 231 -10.06 -3.28 9.96
CA TYR A 231 -8.78 -4.01 9.91
C TYR A 231 -7.59 -3.07 9.98
N VAL A 232 -7.74 -1.87 9.44
CA VAL A 232 -6.68 -0.85 9.43
C VAL A 232 -7.15 0.36 10.21
N SER A 233 -6.53 0.62 11.34
CA SER A 233 -6.78 1.80 12.16
C SER A 233 -5.45 2.40 12.64
N PRO A 234 -5.37 3.73 12.83
CA PRO A 234 -4.22 4.33 13.49
C PRO A 234 -4.14 3.84 14.93
N SER A 235 -2.91 3.64 15.42
CA SER A 235 -2.68 3.23 16.83
C SER A 235 -3.05 4.34 17.82
N TYR A 236 -3.05 5.60 17.37
CA TYR A 236 -3.36 6.80 18.16
C TYR A 236 -4.19 7.75 17.31
N THR A 237 -5.13 8.46 17.95
CA THR A 237 -5.90 9.52 17.28
C THR A 237 -5.06 10.79 17.14
N VAL A 238 -5.49 11.72 16.28
CA VAL A 238 -4.78 13.01 16.06
C VAL A 238 -4.77 13.93 17.29
N THR A 239 -5.66 13.70 18.23
CA THR A 239 -5.79 14.49 19.48
C THR A 239 -5.17 13.78 20.69
N GLU A 240 -4.73 12.54 20.53
CA GLU A 240 -4.17 11.74 21.59
C GLU A 240 -2.66 12.03 21.73
N LEU A 241 -2.21 12.25 22.97
CA LEU A 241 -0.79 12.42 23.24
C LEU A 241 -0.07 11.08 23.10
N LEU A 242 1.00 11.09 22.30
CA LEU A 242 1.83 9.90 22.15
C LEU A 242 2.51 9.56 23.50
N PRO A 243 2.51 8.28 23.91
CA PRO A 243 3.29 7.84 25.06
C PRO A 243 4.79 8.10 24.82
N GLU A 244 5.55 8.28 25.90
CA GLU A 244 7.01 8.48 25.82
C GLU A 244 7.72 7.36 25.02
N GLU A 245 7.24 6.12 25.15
CA GLU A 245 7.80 4.94 24.48
C GLU A 245 7.21 4.66 23.09
N ALA A 246 6.38 5.56 22.53
CA ALA A 246 5.70 5.33 21.23
C ALA A 246 6.69 4.98 20.10
N GLY A 247 7.87 5.64 20.08
CA GLY A 247 8.92 5.35 19.10
C GLY A 247 9.47 3.93 19.21
N LYS A 248 9.76 3.48 20.43
CA LYS A 248 10.22 2.09 20.66
C LYS A 248 9.15 1.06 20.32
N GLN A 249 7.90 1.33 20.70
CA GLN A 249 6.77 0.46 20.37
C GLN A 249 6.57 0.35 18.85
N SER A 250 6.71 1.44 18.12
CA SER A 250 6.61 1.47 16.66
C SER A 250 7.72 0.63 16.01
N ILE A 251 8.97 0.77 16.48
CA ILE A 251 10.10 -0.03 15.99
C ILE A 251 9.92 -1.51 16.31
N ALA A 252 9.46 -1.86 17.52
CA ALA A 252 9.17 -3.23 17.89
C ALA A 252 8.13 -3.88 16.97
N LYS A 253 6.99 -3.19 16.75
CA LYS A 253 5.95 -3.65 15.80
C LYS A 253 6.47 -3.75 14.37
N GLY A 254 7.33 -2.84 13.93
CA GLY A 254 7.94 -2.88 12.60
C GLY A 254 8.81 -4.12 12.39
N VAL A 255 9.55 -4.56 13.41
CA VAL A 255 10.34 -5.81 13.34
C VAL A 255 9.45 -7.05 13.48
N GLU A 256 8.44 -7.01 14.36
CA GLU A 256 7.44 -8.08 14.48
C GLU A 256 6.73 -8.36 13.15
N TRP A 257 6.53 -7.35 12.31
CA TRP A 257 5.95 -7.53 10.98
C TRP A 257 6.76 -8.48 10.08
N TYR A 258 8.11 -8.46 10.17
CA TYR A 258 8.95 -9.39 9.40
C TYR A 258 8.73 -10.85 9.85
N TYR A 259 8.55 -11.07 11.14
CA TYR A 259 8.29 -12.40 11.70
C TYR A 259 6.85 -12.84 11.46
N ASN A 260 5.88 -11.99 11.75
CA ASN A 260 4.46 -12.29 11.52
C ASN A 260 4.14 -12.59 10.04
N GLY A 261 4.89 -11.98 9.12
CA GLY A 261 4.79 -12.25 7.69
C GLY A 261 5.72 -13.34 7.18
N HIS A 262 6.56 -13.96 8.03
CA HIS A 262 7.58 -14.95 7.62
C HIS A 262 8.47 -14.48 6.47
N PHE A 263 8.85 -13.17 6.45
CA PHE A 263 9.62 -12.61 5.34
C PHE A 263 11.09 -12.98 5.36
N LEU A 264 11.64 -13.36 6.52
CA LEU A 264 12.99 -13.92 6.62
C LEU A 264 12.99 -15.35 6.08
N VAL A 265 13.69 -15.57 4.97
CA VAL A 265 13.66 -16.86 4.25
C VAL A 265 14.31 -17.96 5.08
N HIS A 266 13.55 -19.05 5.33
CA HIS A 266 14.03 -20.21 6.05
C HIS A 266 14.35 -21.37 5.10
N PRO A 267 15.42 -22.19 5.38
CA PRO A 267 15.83 -23.28 4.49
C PRO A 267 14.72 -24.31 4.19
N SER A 268 13.83 -24.58 5.17
CA SER A 268 12.79 -25.61 5.03
C SER A 268 11.73 -25.30 3.98
N TRP A 269 11.48 -24.03 3.66
CA TRP A 269 10.48 -23.66 2.69
C TRP A 269 11.01 -22.81 1.50
N LYS A 270 12.32 -22.47 1.50
CA LYS A 270 12.91 -21.66 0.43
C LYS A 270 12.60 -22.21 -0.95
N LYS A 271 12.84 -23.52 -1.17
CA LYS A 271 12.65 -24.17 -2.47
C LYS A 271 11.18 -24.21 -2.90
N ASP A 272 10.30 -24.61 -2.00
CA ASP A 272 8.92 -24.93 -2.33
C ASP A 272 8.01 -23.69 -2.35
N TRP A 273 8.48 -22.58 -1.78
CA TRP A 273 7.78 -21.31 -1.73
C TRP A 273 8.56 -20.17 -2.36
N ALA A 274 9.65 -19.69 -1.76
CA ALA A 274 10.38 -18.53 -2.27
C ALA A 274 10.85 -18.74 -3.72
N ASP A 275 11.60 -19.79 -3.99
CA ASP A 275 12.13 -20.06 -5.34
C ASP A 275 11.01 -20.40 -6.34
N LYS A 276 9.98 -21.12 -5.90
CA LYS A 276 8.83 -21.51 -6.74
C LYS A 276 8.04 -20.30 -7.23
N TYR A 277 7.67 -19.38 -6.32
CA TYR A 277 6.87 -18.22 -6.68
C TYR A 277 7.69 -17.05 -7.21
N MET A 278 8.98 -16.97 -6.88
CA MET A 278 9.90 -16.00 -7.45
C MET A 278 10.12 -16.26 -8.94
N GLY A 279 10.33 -17.51 -9.34
CA GLY A 279 10.58 -17.87 -10.73
C GLY A 279 11.70 -17.04 -11.35
N ASP A 280 11.47 -16.55 -12.57
CA ASP A 280 12.34 -15.64 -13.33
C ASP A 280 11.68 -14.27 -13.58
N GLY A 281 10.52 -14.03 -12.97
CA GLY A 281 9.67 -12.86 -13.22
C GLY A 281 10.17 -11.56 -12.58
N LEU A 282 9.56 -10.46 -13.04
CA LEU A 282 9.63 -9.16 -12.40
C LEU A 282 8.47 -9.04 -11.40
N MET A 283 8.75 -8.60 -10.18
CA MET A 283 7.76 -8.41 -9.12
C MET A 283 6.84 -9.63 -8.91
N PRO A 284 7.39 -10.83 -8.74
CA PRO A 284 6.60 -12.05 -8.62
C PRO A 284 5.73 -12.03 -7.37
N VAL A 285 4.47 -12.46 -7.52
CA VAL A 285 3.50 -12.55 -6.43
C VAL A 285 2.99 -13.96 -6.26
N GLY A 286 2.60 -14.31 -5.04
CA GLY A 286 2.04 -15.61 -4.71
C GLY A 286 1.16 -15.56 -3.47
N PRO A 287 0.61 -16.71 -3.04
CA PRO A 287 -0.22 -16.79 -1.85
C PRO A 287 0.59 -16.48 -0.58
N GLU A 288 -0.12 -16.15 0.48
CA GLU A 288 0.47 -16.05 1.83
C GLU A 288 1.11 -17.37 2.25
N LEU A 289 2.22 -17.27 2.98
CA LEU A 289 2.80 -18.43 3.65
C LEU A 289 1.85 -18.94 4.76
N PRO A 290 1.75 -20.27 4.98
CA PRO A 290 1.05 -20.81 6.14
C PRO A 290 1.61 -20.26 7.46
N ALA A 291 0.73 -19.97 8.42
CA ALA A 291 1.10 -19.34 9.69
C ALA A 291 2.01 -20.18 10.60
N ASP A 292 2.16 -21.48 10.32
CA ASP A 292 3.03 -22.41 11.05
C ASP A 292 4.43 -22.55 10.44
N MET A 293 4.74 -21.79 9.38
CA MET A 293 6.07 -21.80 8.77
C MET A 293 7.11 -21.18 9.70
N PRO A 294 8.32 -21.79 9.80
CA PRO A 294 9.38 -21.23 10.63
C PRO A 294 10.01 -19.99 9.99
N ASP A 295 10.46 -19.07 10.84
CA ASP A 295 11.20 -17.89 10.43
C ASP A 295 12.67 -18.21 10.15
N GLY A 296 13.23 -17.54 9.14
CA GLY A 296 14.66 -17.53 8.90
C GLY A 296 15.42 -16.60 9.86
N ASP A 297 16.73 -16.66 9.79
CA ASP A 297 17.64 -15.84 10.58
C ASP A 297 18.37 -14.75 9.74
N GLY A 298 17.89 -14.49 8.54
CA GLY A 298 18.49 -13.55 7.58
C GLY A 298 19.60 -14.14 6.69
N SER A 299 20.10 -15.34 6.98
CA SER A 299 21.21 -15.95 6.21
C SER A 299 20.85 -16.33 4.77
N LEU A 300 19.55 -16.46 4.47
CA LEU A 300 19.00 -16.68 3.14
C LEU A 300 18.23 -15.47 2.60
N GLY A 301 18.41 -14.31 3.23
CA GLY A 301 17.80 -13.05 2.82
C GLY A 301 16.38 -12.85 3.33
N VAL A 302 15.77 -11.75 2.87
CA VAL A 302 14.42 -11.32 3.21
C VAL A 302 13.61 -11.06 1.95
N LEU A 303 12.33 -11.44 1.95
CA LEU A 303 11.36 -11.12 0.91
C LEU A 303 10.94 -9.65 0.99
N GLU A 304 10.43 -9.10 -0.10
CA GLU A 304 9.97 -7.71 -0.17
C GLU A 304 8.73 -7.43 0.69
N GLY A 305 7.93 -8.45 0.99
CA GLY A 305 6.78 -8.37 1.90
C GLY A 305 5.44 -8.62 1.22
N HIS A 306 4.39 -7.94 1.68
CA HIS A 306 3.06 -8.05 1.09
C HIS A 306 2.88 -7.14 -0.13
N MET A 307 2.00 -7.56 -1.03
CA MET A 307 1.38 -6.65 -2.00
C MET A 307 0.50 -5.64 -1.26
N SER A 308 0.40 -4.43 -1.78
CA SER A 308 -0.43 -3.37 -1.16
C SER A 308 -1.93 -3.62 -1.24
N GLY A 309 -2.39 -4.51 -2.10
CA GLY A 309 -3.81 -4.84 -2.26
C GLY A 309 -4.32 -5.80 -1.21
N ILE A 310 -5.42 -5.45 -0.56
CA ILE A 310 -6.17 -6.33 0.34
C ILE A 310 -7.40 -6.82 -0.42
N TYR A 311 -7.53 -8.14 -0.59
CA TYR A 311 -8.62 -8.76 -1.32
C TYR A 311 -9.92 -8.76 -0.52
N HIS A 312 -11.03 -9.15 -1.17
CA HIS A 312 -12.36 -9.23 -0.56
C HIS A 312 -12.43 -10.16 0.66
N ASP A 313 -11.59 -11.20 0.69
CA ASP A 313 -11.48 -12.15 1.81
C ASP A 313 -10.51 -11.69 2.93
N GLY A 314 -9.96 -10.48 2.81
CA GLY A 314 -9.03 -9.92 3.78
C GLY A 314 -7.57 -10.33 3.60
N LYS A 315 -7.28 -11.21 2.65
CA LYS A 315 -5.91 -11.68 2.39
C LYS A 315 -5.11 -10.68 1.57
N GLN A 316 -3.79 -10.75 1.70
CA GLN A 316 -2.83 -10.08 0.85
C GLN A 316 -1.90 -11.09 0.20
N GLN A 317 -1.61 -10.93 -1.10
CA GLN A 317 -0.58 -11.74 -1.73
C GLN A 317 0.80 -11.34 -1.20
N TYR A 318 1.72 -12.29 -1.17
CA TYR A 318 3.12 -12.06 -0.89
C TYR A 318 3.86 -11.69 -2.16
N ARG A 319 4.80 -10.77 -2.00
CA ARG A 319 5.78 -10.42 -3.01
C ARG A 319 7.00 -11.29 -2.82
N TYR A 320 7.03 -12.42 -3.52
CA TYR A 320 8.14 -13.37 -3.48
C TYR A 320 9.35 -12.85 -4.27
N TRP A 321 9.81 -11.68 -3.89
CA TRP A 321 10.91 -11.02 -4.56
C TRP A 321 11.97 -10.59 -3.56
N MET A 322 13.23 -10.81 -3.95
CA MET A 322 14.37 -10.47 -3.13
C MET A 322 15.24 -9.51 -3.91
N ARG A 323 15.31 -8.27 -3.45
CA ARG A 323 16.13 -7.21 -4.02
C ARG A 323 17.25 -6.83 -3.08
N ASP A 324 18.35 -6.31 -3.64
CA ASP A 324 19.53 -5.92 -2.89
C ASP A 324 19.25 -4.78 -1.89
N ASP A 325 18.54 -3.75 -2.34
CA ASP A 325 18.17 -2.61 -1.50
C ASP A 325 17.34 -3.03 -0.28
N VAL A 326 16.43 -3.99 -0.45
CA VAL A 326 15.61 -4.54 0.64
C VAL A 326 16.47 -5.23 1.70
N GLN A 327 17.54 -5.94 1.29
CA GLN A 327 18.47 -6.57 2.24
C GLN A 327 19.20 -5.51 3.09
N GLY A 328 19.74 -4.47 2.43
CA GLY A 328 20.48 -3.40 3.11
C GLY A 328 19.59 -2.58 4.05
N GLU A 329 18.41 -2.17 3.60
CA GLU A 329 17.46 -1.39 4.40
C GLU A 329 16.90 -2.21 5.58
N SER A 330 16.55 -3.49 5.35
CA SER A 330 16.10 -4.39 6.42
C SER A 330 17.21 -4.66 7.44
N SER A 331 18.46 -4.80 6.98
CA SER A 331 19.60 -4.93 7.88
C SER A 331 19.69 -3.73 8.84
N TYR A 332 19.54 -2.51 8.34
CA TYR A 332 19.51 -1.31 9.17
C TYR A 332 18.33 -1.31 10.16
N ALA A 333 17.14 -1.68 9.71
CA ALA A 333 15.96 -1.78 10.57
C ALA A 333 16.19 -2.76 11.73
N PHE A 334 16.75 -3.93 11.45
CA PHE A 334 17.09 -4.93 12.46
C PHE A 334 18.23 -4.47 13.39
N ALA A 335 19.27 -3.80 12.87
CA ALA A 335 20.34 -3.26 13.70
C ALA A 335 19.83 -2.20 14.68
N ALA A 336 19.03 -1.25 14.17
CA ALA A 336 18.46 -0.17 14.98
C ALA A 336 17.50 -0.72 16.05
N ALA A 337 16.66 -1.68 15.69
CA ALA A 337 15.78 -2.35 16.64
C ALA A 337 16.55 -3.16 17.68
N GLY A 338 17.60 -3.87 17.25
CA GLY A 338 18.45 -4.66 18.13
C GLY A 338 19.15 -3.81 19.20
N ASP A 339 19.69 -2.68 18.79
CA ASP A 339 20.34 -1.73 19.70
C ASP A 339 19.33 -1.08 20.65
N LEU A 340 18.25 -0.50 20.11
CA LEU A 340 17.23 0.23 20.86
C LEU A 340 16.47 -0.66 21.87
N LEU A 341 16.17 -1.92 21.49
CA LEU A 341 15.41 -2.87 22.29
C LEU A 341 16.29 -3.84 23.09
N GLY A 342 17.62 -3.79 22.96
CA GLY A 342 18.56 -4.70 23.61
C GLY A 342 18.47 -6.13 23.11
N LYS A 343 18.06 -6.38 21.84
CA LYS A 343 17.81 -7.70 21.24
C LYS A 343 19.00 -8.16 20.39
N GLN A 344 19.84 -9.04 20.94
CA GLN A 344 21.02 -9.58 20.23
C GLN A 344 20.64 -10.41 18.98
N ASP A 345 19.51 -11.12 19.02
CA ASP A 345 19.04 -11.89 17.86
C ASP A 345 18.75 -10.99 16.65
N TYR A 346 18.24 -9.77 16.87
CA TYR A 346 18.02 -8.80 15.79
C TYR A 346 19.34 -8.30 15.19
N LEU A 347 20.38 -8.07 16.02
CA LEU A 347 21.72 -7.75 15.52
C LEU A 347 22.32 -8.91 14.70
N LYS A 348 22.07 -10.15 15.10
CA LYS A 348 22.46 -11.32 14.32
C LYS A 348 21.76 -11.38 12.96
N VAL A 349 20.44 -11.16 12.91
CA VAL A 349 19.67 -11.08 11.64
C VAL A 349 20.25 -9.99 10.75
N SER A 350 20.50 -8.80 11.30
CA SER A 350 21.14 -7.70 10.58
C SER A 350 22.46 -8.11 9.93
N SER A 351 23.35 -8.72 10.70
CA SER A 351 24.65 -9.21 10.21
C SER A 351 24.49 -10.25 9.08
N ASN A 352 23.58 -11.21 9.28
CA ASN A 352 23.31 -12.23 8.27
C ASN A 352 22.76 -11.67 6.96
N LEU A 353 21.91 -10.63 7.02
CA LEU A 353 21.38 -9.96 5.85
C LEU A 353 22.49 -9.24 5.06
N LEU A 354 23.45 -8.59 5.73
CA LEU A 354 24.61 -7.98 5.06
C LEU A 354 25.51 -9.04 4.41
N ASP A 355 25.79 -10.13 5.11
CA ASP A 355 26.54 -11.27 4.55
C ASP A 355 25.83 -11.85 3.33
N TYR A 356 24.49 -11.97 3.37
CA TYR A 356 23.69 -12.44 2.27
C TYR A 356 23.77 -11.46 1.08
N SER A 357 23.54 -10.15 1.30
CA SER A 357 23.59 -9.13 0.25
C SER A 357 24.94 -9.15 -0.48
N PHE A 358 26.05 -9.01 0.23
CA PHE A 358 27.37 -8.97 -0.38
C PHE A 358 27.84 -10.31 -0.97
N ARG A 359 27.26 -11.44 -0.60
CA ARG A 359 27.50 -12.75 -1.22
C ARG A 359 26.64 -12.95 -2.47
N GLU A 360 25.34 -12.65 -2.39
CA GLU A 360 24.37 -13.05 -3.40
C GLU A 360 24.32 -12.06 -4.58
N TYR A 361 24.42 -10.76 -4.30
CA TYR A 361 24.35 -9.72 -5.34
C TYR A 361 25.70 -9.28 -5.88
N ARG A 362 26.81 -9.80 -5.33
CA ARG A 362 28.18 -9.66 -5.84
C ARG A 362 28.76 -11.00 -6.18
N ASP A 363 28.42 -11.53 -7.34
CA ASP A 363 29.01 -12.77 -7.86
C ASP A 363 30.46 -12.62 -8.35
N SER A 364 31.01 -13.67 -8.97
CA SER A 364 32.38 -13.72 -9.45
C SER A 364 32.76 -12.60 -10.42
N VAL A 365 31.83 -12.13 -11.27
CA VAL A 365 32.06 -11.05 -12.23
C VAL A 365 32.23 -9.71 -11.50
N ARG A 366 31.32 -9.41 -10.56
CA ARG A 366 31.31 -8.18 -9.78
C ARG A 366 32.38 -8.13 -8.68
N ASN A 367 32.94 -9.26 -8.32
CA ASN A 367 34.10 -9.37 -7.43
C ASN A 367 35.45 -9.33 -8.17
N ASN A 368 35.45 -9.38 -9.50
CA ASN A 368 36.70 -9.30 -10.28
C ASN A 368 37.11 -7.84 -10.51
N PRO A 369 38.27 -7.38 -9.98
CA PRO A 369 38.72 -5.98 -10.12
C PRO A 369 38.94 -5.53 -11.58
N LYS A 370 39.10 -6.49 -12.52
CA LYS A 370 39.26 -6.21 -13.95
C LYS A 370 37.90 -6.03 -14.64
N SER A 371 36.80 -6.45 -14.03
CA SER A 371 35.46 -6.32 -14.62
C SER A 371 35.00 -4.85 -14.66
N PRO A 372 34.34 -4.41 -15.73
CA PRO A 372 33.70 -3.12 -15.77
C PRO A 372 32.63 -2.94 -14.65
N SER A 373 31.99 -4.02 -14.23
CA SER A 373 30.96 -4.03 -13.15
C SER A 373 31.52 -4.29 -11.75
N TYR A 374 32.85 -4.27 -11.58
CA TYR A 374 33.46 -4.47 -10.27
C TYR A 374 32.89 -3.55 -9.19
N GLY A 375 32.46 -4.12 -8.10
CA GLY A 375 31.89 -3.43 -6.95
C GLY A 375 30.38 -3.26 -7.00
N LEU A 376 29.74 -3.27 -8.15
CA LEU A 376 28.29 -3.10 -8.25
C LEU A 376 27.54 -4.28 -7.62
N LEU A 377 26.34 -4.00 -7.12
CA LEU A 377 25.38 -4.98 -6.62
C LEU A 377 24.29 -5.20 -7.66
N GLY A 378 23.94 -6.46 -7.94
CA GLY A 378 22.87 -6.79 -8.86
C GLY A 378 21.51 -6.41 -8.25
N TRP A 379 20.58 -5.96 -9.06
CA TRP A 379 19.30 -5.42 -8.62
C TRP A 379 18.47 -6.40 -7.79
N ALA A 380 18.23 -7.59 -8.34
CA ALA A 380 17.38 -8.57 -7.71
C ALA A 380 17.94 -9.99 -7.89
N TYR A 381 17.48 -10.92 -7.08
CA TYR A 381 17.87 -12.33 -7.16
C TYR A 381 17.71 -12.92 -8.57
N THR A 382 16.62 -12.54 -9.26
CA THR A 382 16.30 -12.94 -10.63
C THR A 382 16.98 -12.10 -11.71
N HIS A 383 17.48 -10.90 -11.36
CA HIS A 383 18.01 -9.91 -12.32
C HIS A 383 19.38 -9.35 -11.87
N LYS A 384 20.31 -10.26 -11.59
CA LYS A 384 21.66 -9.90 -11.10
C LYS A 384 22.51 -9.11 -12.11
N GLY A 385 22.18 -9.17 -13.39
CA GLY A 385 22.85 -8.41 -14.45
C GLY A 385 22.26 -7.02 -14.71
N THR A 386 21.38 -6.52 -13.87
CA THR A 386 20.81 -5.18 -13.94
C THR A 386 21.29 -4.36 -12.74
N TYR A 387 21.78 -3.14 -12.97
CA TYR A 387 22.35 -2.29 -11.93
C TYR A 387 21.59 -0.97 -11.86
N TYR A 388 20.70 -0.84 -10.90
CA TYR A 388 20.10 0.44 -10.52
C TYR A 388 21.00 1.18 -9.54
N GLY A 389 21.25 2.48 -9.80
CA GLY A 389 22.12 3.28 -8.94
C GLY A 389 21.49 3.58 -7.59
N ASP A 390 20.20 3.89 -7.59
CA ASP A 390 19.46 4.15 -6.37
C ASP A 390 19.32 2.92 -5.47
N ASP A 391 19.05 1.72 -6.04
CA ASP A 391 19.00 0.48 -5.26
C ASP A 391 20.36 0.17 -4.61
N ASN A 392 21.48 0.29 -5.38
CA ASN A 392 22.81 0.15 -4.81
C ASN A 392 23.07 1.18 -3.69
N ALA A 393 22.66 2.44 -3.89
CA ALA A 393 22.83 3.48 -2.88
C ALA A 393 21.99 3.21 -1.61
N ARG A 394 20.76 2.72 -1.75
CA ARG A 394 19.88 2.32 -0.64
C ARG A 394 20.50 1.18 0.18
N SER A 395 20.96 0.15 -0.52
CA SER A 395 21.66 -0.98 0.10
C SER A 395 22.88 -0.50 0.90
N ILE A 396 23.71 0.38 0.31
CA ILE A 396 24.93 0.89 0.97
C ILE A 396 24.60 1.80 2.13
N LEU A 397 23.63 2.72 2.02
CA LEU A 397 23.24 3.59 3.13
C LEU A 397 22.72 2.79 4.32
N GLY A 398 21.88 1.77 4.05
CA GLY A 398 21.42 0.83 5.07
C GLY A 398 22.58 0.05 5.70
N SER A 399 23.50 -0.46 4.88
CA SER A 399 24.69 -1.20 5.35
C SER A 399 25.61 -0.36 6.21
N LEU A 400 25.89 0.90 5.82
CA LEU A 400 26.70 1.85 6.59
C LEU A 400 26.09 2.11 7.97
N ALA A 401 24.77 2.35 8.01
CA ALA A 401 24.06 2.59 9.26
C ALA A 401 24.07 1.35 10.17
N ALA A 402 23.79 0.18 9.61
CA ALA A 402 23.82 -1.10 10.34
C ALA A 402 25.21 -1.40 10.90
N SER A 403 26.26 -1.28 10.07
CA SER A 403 27.66 -1.50 10.47
C SER A 403 28.09 -0.55 11.59
N ALA A 404 27.68 0.72 11.51
CA ALA A 404 27.99 1.72 12.53
C ALA A 404 27.31 1.37 13.88
N ILE A 405 26.04 0.98 13.88
CA ILE A 405 25.30 0.56 15.07
C ILE A 405 25.95 -0.68 15.69
N MET A 406 26.23 -1.69 14.87
CA MET A 406 26.86 -2.94 15.31
C MET A 406 28.35 -2.79 15.66
N LYS A 407 28.97 -1.64 15.33
CA LYS A 407 30.43 -1.39 15.44
C LYS A 407 31.25 -2.49 14.76
N ASN A 408 30.81 -2.92 13.58
CA ASN A 408 31.39 -4.02 12.83
C ASN A 408 31.85 -3.56 11.45
N ALA A 409 33.15 -3.63 11.18
CA ALA A 409 33.82 -3.18 9.95
C ALA A 409 33.95 -4.29 8.88
N SER A 410 33.32 -5.45 9.05
CA SER A 410 33.51 -6.62 8.18
C SER A 410 33.15 -6.35 6.71
N TRP A 411 32.25 -5.41 6.46
CA TRP A 411 31.73 -5.08 5.12
C TRP A 411 32.27 -3.76 4.54
N ASP A 412 33.16 -3.04 5.25
CA ASP A 412 33.69 -1.73 4.84
C ASP A 412 34.26 -1.76 3.42
N LYS A 413 35.05 -2.78 3.12
CA LYS A 413 35.63 -2.97 1.79
C LYS A 413 34.56 -3.08 0.71
N GLN A 414 33.55 -3.92 0.90
CA GLN A 414 32.49 -4.14 -0.07
C GLN A 414 31.64 -2.89 -0.28
N MET A 415 31.34 -2.15 0.79
CA MET A 415 30.61 -0.88 0.73
C MET A 415 31.39 0.17 -0.08
N VAL A 416 32.68 0.36 0.22
CA VAL A 416 33.53 1.31 -0.51
C VAL A 416 33.66 0.91 -1.98
N GLU A 417 33.87 -0.37 -2.26
CA GLU A 417 33.94 -0.88 -3.64
C GLU A 417 32.64 -0.63 -4.41
N CYS A 418 31.46 -0.78 -3.77
CA CYS A 418 30.18 -0.50 -4.40
C CYS A 418 30.01 1.01 -4.68
N ILE A 419 30.37 1.88 -3.73
CA ILE A 419 30.36 3.34 -3.94
C ILE A 419 31.26 3.71 -5.14
N ILE A 420 32.47 3.17 -5.21
CA ILE A 420 33.40 3.43 -6.33
C ILE A 420 32.89 2.81 -7.64
N GLY A 421 32.25 1.65 -7.60
CA GLY A 421 31.60 1.04 -8.77
C GLY A 421 30.54 1.95 -9.39
N ASN A 422 29.66 2.50 -8.57
CA ASN A 422 28.66 3.47 -8.99
C ASN A 422 29.28 4.78 -9.45
N PHE A 423 30.31 5.28 -8.76
CA PHE A 423 31.02 6.50 -9.16
C PHE A 423 31.72 6.35 -10.53
N ARG A 424 32.28 5.18 -10.83
CA ARG A 424 32.88 4.87 -12.15
C ARG A 424 31.85 4.91 -13.28
N THR A 425 30.57 4.69 -12.98
CA THR A 425 29.48 4.75 -13.97
C THR A 425 28.71 6.09 -13.94
N THR A 426 29.20 7.07 -13.18
CA THR A 426 28.65 8.43 -13.11
C THR A 426 29.35 9.35 -14.13
N SER A 427 28.57 10.15 -14.87
CA SER A 427 29.02 11.06 -15.92
C SER A 427 29.89 12.22 -15.40
N LYS A 428 30.53 12.97 -16.31
CA LYS A 428 31.24 14.22 -15.98
C LYS A 428 30.35 15.28 -15.31
N ASN A 429 29.04 15.20 -15.56
CA ASN A 429 28.06 16.12 -14.99
C ASN A 429 27.52 15.66 -13.62
N GLY A 430 27.98 14.50 -13.12
CA GLY A 430 27.58 13.97 -11.82
C GLY A 430 26.32 13.10 -11.83
N PHE A 431 25.84 12.68 -13.01
CA PHE A 431 24.65 11.86 -13.14
C PHE A 431 24.99 10.43 -13.59
N ARG A 432 24.32 9.47 -12.98
CA ARG A 432 24.48 8.06 -13.33
C ARG A 432 23.36 7.56 -14.26
N GLY A 433 22.18 8.14 -14.18
CA GLY A 433 20.97 7.67 -14.85
C GLY A 433 20.28 6.54 -14.09
N GLY A 434 19.27 5.94 -14.70
CA GLY A 434 18.48 4.85 -14.12
C GLY A 434 19.28 3.55 -14.00
N ASN A 435 18.92 2.54 -14.78
CA ASN A 435 19.64 1.25 -14.78
C ASN A 435 20.73 1.17 -15.84
N ILE A 436 21.70 0.30 -15.60
CA ILE A 436 22.73 -0.14 -16.55
C ILE A 436 22.68 -1.67 -16.62
N LEU A 437 22.64 -2.22 -17.83
CA LEU A 437 22.73 -3.67 -18.02
C LEU A 437 24.19 -4.12 -18.03
N ASP A 438 24.47 -5.28 -17.44
CA ASP A 438 25.83 -5.86 -17.44
C ASP A 438 26.36 -6.07 -18.85
N SER A 439 25.51 -6.52 -19.78
CA SER A 439 25.87 -6.68 -21.21
C SER A 439 26.39 -5.39 -21.84
N ASP A 440 25.73 -4.25 -21.53
CA ASP A 440 26.14 -2.96 -22.07
C ASP A 440 27.42 -2.46 -21.39
N LEU A 441 27.55 -2.70 -20.09
CA LEU A 441 28.73 -2.34 -19.33
C LEU A 441 29.96 -3.14 -19.74
N GLN A 442 29.81 -4.44 -20.00
CA GLN A 442 30.88 -5.29 -20.52
C GLN A 442 31.28 -4.87 -21.93
N LYS A 443 30.32 -4.53 -22.80
CA LYS A 443 30.56 -4.11 -24.19
C LYS A 443 31.26 -2.73 -24.27
N ASN A 444 30.77 -1.75 -23.52
CA ASN A 444 31.18 -0.35 -23.65
C ASN A 444 32.29 0.04 -22.66
N GLY A 445 32.45 -0.73 -21.59
CA GLY A 445 33.35 -0.42 -20.49
C GLY A 445 32.85 0.74 -19.60
N TRP A 446 33.25 0.76 -18.33
CA TRP A 446 32.84 1.81 -17.38
C TRP A 446 33.33 3.22 -17.79
N ARG A 447 34.44 3.35 -18.52
CA ARG A 447 34.95 4.65 -18.98
C ARG A 447 34.03 5.38 -19.93
N ASN A 448 33.20 4.64 -20.68
CA ASN A 448 32.18 5.23 -21.55
C ASN A 448 31.18 6.05 -20.72
N TYR A 449 30.70 5.50 -19.62
CA TYR A 449 29.78 6.20 -18.69
C TYR A 449 30.50 7.33 -17.98
N PHE A 450 31.68 7.07 -17.43
CA PHE A 450 32.48 8.04 -16.68
C PHE A 450 32.82 9.31 -17.47
N ASN A 451 33.02 9.19 -18.77
CA ASN A 451 33.38 10.28 -19.67
C ASN A 451 32.16 10.86 -20.42
N SER A 452 30.96 10.33 -20.21
CA SER A 452 29.74 10.82 -20.86
C SER A 452 29.33 12.20 -20.33
N ASP A 453 28.49 12.89 -21.12
CA ASP A 453 27.91 14.18 -20.75
C ASP A 453 26.46 14.05 -20.27
N LEU A 454 26.06 12.85 -19.80
CA LEU A 454 24.72 12.59 -19.29
C LEU A 454 24.32 13.62 -18.25
N VAL A 455 23.09 14.14 -18.39
CA VAL A 455 22.33 14.88 -17.38
C VAL A 455 21.00 14.17 -17.24
N ASN A 456 20.63 13.84 -15.99
CA ASN A 456 19.39 13.15 -15.65
C ASN A 456 18.72 13.86 -14.49
N LEU A 457 17.82 14.79 -14.79
CA LEU A 457 17.14 15.59 -13.77
C LEU A 457 16.03 14.78 -13.07
N HIS A 458 16.42 13.63 -12.54
CA HIS A 458 15.53 12.68 -11.89
C HIS A 458 16.08 12.31 -10.49
N PRO A 459 15.71 13.03 -9.43
CA PRO A 459 16.26 12.83 -8.08
C PRO A 459 16.17 11.39 -7.59
N HIS A 460 15.11 10.64 -7.99
CA HIS A 460 14.94 9.23 -7.63
C HIS A 460 16.21 8.40 -7.88
N PHE A 461 16.83 8.56 -9.05
CA PHE A 461 17.98 7.74 -9.42
C PHE A 461 19.33 8.32 -8.99
N GLU A 462 19.40 9.60 -8.64
CA GLU A 462 20.66 10.30 -8.45
C GLU A 462 20.99 10.63 -6.98
N SER A 463 19.98 11.07 -6.23
CA SER A 463 20.15 11.74 -4.94
C SER A 463 20.92 10.91 -3.92
N TRP A 464 20.62 9.65 -3.76
CA TRP A 464 21.25 8.82 -2.74
C TRP A 464 22.65 8.34 -3.12
N ASN A 465 22.92 8.20 -4.43
CA ASN A 465 24.30 8.04 -4.89
C ASN A 465 25.18 9.23 -4.48
N TRP A 466 24.67 10.46 -4.63
CA TRP A 466 25.38 11.65 -4.18
C TRP A 466 25.65 11.65 -2.67
N ALA A 467 24.69 11.19 -1.87
CA ALA A 467 24.91 11.03 -0.43
C ALA A 467 26.04 10.04 -0.14
N CYS A 468 26.08 8.89 -0.82
CA CYS A 468 27.16 7.91 -0.70
C CYS A 468 28.52 8.50 -1.11
N TYR A 469 28.57 9.28 -2.20
CA TYR A 469 29.82 9.89 -2.69
C TYR A 469 30.32 10.97 -1.71
N LEU A 470 29.42 11.78 -1.14
CA LEU A 470 29.78 12.79 -0.15
C LEU A 470 30.21 12.17 1.17
N TRP A 471 29.57 11.09 1.60
CA TRP A 471 30.03 10.30 2.75
C TRP A 471 31.45 9.78 2.53
N LEU A 472 31.74 9.19 1.38
CA LEU A 472 33.07 8.68 1.06
C LEU A 472 34.09 9.82 0.91
N TYR A 473 33.68 10.97 0.35
CA TYR A 473 34.51 12.18 0.33
C TYR A 473 34.90 12.63 1.74
N GLU A 474 33.95 12.63 2.67
CA GLU A 474 34.24 13.02 4.06
C GLU A 474 35.32 12.14 4.69
N GLN A 475 35.27 10.83 4.40
CA GLN A 475 36.25 9.88 4.93
C GLN A 475 37.63 9.97 4.25
N THR A 476 37.66 10.25 2.94
CA THR A 476 38.88 10.10 2.13
C THR A 476 39.47 11.40 1.62
N LYS A 477 38.65 12.46 1.60
CA LYS A 477 38.96 13.75 0.94
C LYS A 477 39.34 13.62 -0.54
N TYR A 478 38.84 12.54 -1.22
CA TYR A 478 39.05 12.34 -2.63
C TYR A 478 38.22 13.33 -3.45
N GLN A 479 38.86 14.44 -3.85
CA GLN A 479 38.21 15.63 -4.44
C GLN A 479 37.26 15.34 -5.63
N PRO A 480 37.56 14.39 -6.56
CA PRO A 480 36.64 14.11 -7.66
C PRO A 480 35.23 13.69 -7.26
N LEU A 481 35.04 13.09 -6.07
CA LEU A 481 33.71 12.77 -5.52
C LEU A 481 32.89 14.05 -5.28
N LEU A 482 33.48 15.01 -4.55
CA LEU A 482 32.81 16.29 -4.26
C LEU A 482 32.54 17.08 -5.55
N ASP A 483 33.51 17.18 -6.47
CA ASP A 483 33.40 18.00 -7.67
C ASP A 483 32.24 17.53 -8.58
N ARG A 484 32.08 16.20 -8.76
CA ARG A 484 30.96 15.66 -9.55
C ARG A 484 29.63 15.85 -8.86
N VAL A 485 29.55 15.58 -7.57
CA VAL A 485 28.29 15.76 -6.81
C VAL A 485 27.87 17.23 -6.80
N ARG A 486 28.79 18.15 -6.53
CA ARG A 486 28.49 19.59 -6.56
C ARG A 486 27.91 20.01 -7.90
N LYS A 487 28.52 19.56 -9.00
CA LYS A 487 28.03 19.84 -10.36
C LYS A 487 26.64 19.23 -10.60
N GLY A 488 26.43 17.96 -10.25
CA GLY A 488 25.14 17.29 -10.39
C GLY A 488 24.04 17.96 -9.60
N ILE A 489 24.27 18.24 -8.32
CA ILE A 489 23.29 18.94 -7.48
C ILE A 489 23.00 20.35 -8.01
N SER A 490 24.02 21.09 -8.47
CA SER A 490 23.79 22.43 -9.04
C SER A 490 22.88 22.39 -10.26
N LEU A 491 23.08 21.44 -11.17
CA LEU A 491 22.22 21.25 -12.35
C LEU A 491 20.81 20.80 -11.94
N MET A 492 20.69 19.89 -10.99
CA MET A 492 19.42 19.42 -10.47
C MET A 492 18.60 20.57 -9.86
N MET A 493 19.22 21.38 -9.00
CA MET A 493 18.55 22.52 -8.38
C MET A 493 18.18 23.61 -9.37
N ALA A 494 18.99 23.82 -10.42
CA ALA A 494 18.66 24.76 -11.49
C ALA A 494 17.44 24.36 -12.32
N GLY A 495 17.18 23.04 -12.50
CA GLY A 495 16.01 22.52 -13.22
C GLY A 495 14.74 22.42 -12.38
N TYR A 496 14.80 22.70 -11.07
CA TYR A 496 13.63 22.61 -10.21
C TYR A 496 12.62 23.72 -10.48
N PRO A 497 11.31 23.45 -10.45
CA PRO A 497 10.66 22.12 -10.45
C PRO A 497 10.33 21.60 -11.86
N ASN A 498 10.45 22.44 -12.89
CA ASN A 498 9.80 22.23 -14.20
C ASN A 498 10.50 21.16 -15.05
N ASP A 499 11.82 21.02 -14.91
CA ASP A 499 12.63 20.07 -15.67
C ASP A 499 12.86 18.75 -14.90
N TRP A 500 12.32 18.65 -13.68
CA TRP A 500 12.43 17.42 -12.90
C TRP A 500 11.53 16.31 -13.44
N ASN A 501 12.12 15.16 -13.67
CA ASN A 501 11.39 13.91 -13.80
C ASN A 501 11.17 13.31 -12.41
N TRP A 502 10.12 12.51 -12.28
CA TRP A 502 9.79 11.84 -11.02
C TRP A 502 9.19 10.45 -11.27
N THR A 503 9.48 9.51 -10.37
CA THR A 503 8.95 8.13 -10.42
C THR A 503 7.61 8.05 -9.68
N ASN A 504 7.57 8.56 -8.45
CA ASN A 504 6.42 8.38 -7.56
C ASN A 504 5.80 9.73 -7.12
N GLY A 505 6.03 10.78 -7.88
CA GLY A 505 5.54 12.12 -7.62
C GLY A 505 6.61 13.06 -7.02
N ILE A 506 6.46 14.35 -7.32
CA ILE A 506 7.45 15.37 -6.99
C ILE A 506 7.76 15.48 -5.49
N GLN A 507 6.82 15.14 -4.61
CA GLN A 507 7.05 15.19 -3.16
C GLN A 507 8.08 14.17 -2.69
N GLN A 508 8.06 12.97 -3.27
CA GLN A 508 9.08 11.97 -2.98
C GLN A 508 10.46 12.42 -3.48
N GLU A 509 10.51 13.03 -4.65
CA GLU A 509 11.76 13.57 -5.20
C GLU A 509 12.33 14.68 -4.32
N ARG A 510 11.48 15.58 -3.80
CA ARG A 510 11.87 16.59 -2.80
C ARG A 510 12.46 15.94 -1.55
N ALA A 511 11.78 14.94 -1.00
CA ALA A 511 12.25 14.21 0.18
C ALA A 511 13.62 13.55 -0.06
N ARG A 512 13.80 12.92 -1.23
CA ARG A 512 15.08 12.28 -1.60
C ARG A 512 16.24 13.26 -1.69
N MET A 513 15.98 14.51 -2.09
CA MET A 513 17.02 15.54 -2.19
C MET A 513 17.52 16.06 -0.84
N ILE A 514 16.76 15.92 0.25
CA ILE A 514 17.17 16.42 1.58
C ILE A 514 18.51 15.81 2.02
N LEU A 515 18.67 14.50 1.88
CA LEU A 515 19.87 13.80 2.34
C LEU A 515 21.15 14.27 1.62
N PRO A 516 21.26 14.28 0.29
CA PRO A 516 22.46 14.76 -0.39
C PRO A 516 22.72 16.26 -0.19
N LEU A 517 21.68 17.10 -0.05
CA LEU A 517 21.85 18.51 0.27
C LEU A 517 22.39 18.72 1.69
N ALA A 518 21.92 17.93 2.66
CA ALA A 518 22.45 17.95 4.02
C ALA A 518 23.93 17.51 4.05
N TRP A 519 24.27 16.44 3.33
CA TRP A 519 25.65 15.99 3.19
C TRP A 519 26.54 17.03 2.48
N LEU A 520 26.04 17.66 1.41
CA LEU A 520 26.78 18.69 0.69
C LEU A 520 27.09 19.89 1.60
N TYR A 521 26.07 20.38 2.34
CA TYR A 521 26.26 21.46 3.30
C TYR A 521 27.22 21.06 4.42
N ARG A 522 27.17 19.82 4.90
CA ARG A 522 28.08 19.30 5.92
C ARG A 522 29.56 19.35 5.49
N VAL A 523 29.86 18.87 4.26
CA VAL A 523 31.24 18.75 3.78
C VAL A 523 31.78 20.04 3.15
N GLU A 524 30.89 20.91 2.66
CA GLU A 524 31.20 22.21 2.05
C GLU A 524 30.16 23.26 2.48
N PRO A 525 30.32 23.85 3.67
CA PRO A 525 29.33 24.74 4.27
C PRO A 525 29.34 26.13 3.61
N THR A 526 28.70 26.28 2.46
CA THR A 526 28.46 27.55 1.78
C THR A 526 27.05 28.06 2.05
N GLU A 527 26.85 29.40 1.92
CA GLU A 527 25.51 29.99 2.04
C GLU A 527 24.54 29.43 0.99
N GLN A 528 25.00 29.17 -0.20
CA GLN A 528 24.17 28.58 -1.27
C GLN A 528 23.71 27.17 -0.93
N HIS A 529 24.60 26.30 -0.40
CA HIS A 529 24.23 24.93 -0.02
C HIS A 529 23.24 24.92 1.13
N LYS A 530 23.37 25.84 2.08
CA LYS A 530 22.41 26.06 3.16
C LYS A 530 21.05 26.48 2.61
N GLN A 531 21.03 27.46 1.70
CA GLN A 531 19.80 27.94 1.07
C GLN A 531 19.08 26.82 0.28
N TRP A 532 19.81 25.99 -0.47
CA TRP A 532 19.23 24.86 -1.16
C TRP A 532 18.60 23.84 -0.21
N LEU A 533 19.28 23.50 0.87
CA LEU A 533 18.75 22.59 1.89
C LEU A 533 17.49 23.16 2.55
N GLN A 534 17.51 24.41 2.96
CA GLN A 534 16.36 25.09 3.57
C GLN A 534 15.20 25.17 2.59
N PHE A 535 15.44 25.64 1.37
CA PHE A 535 14.43 25.75 0.32
C PHE A 535 13.76 24.40 0.04
N MET A 536 14.52 23.33 -0.16
CA MET A 536 13.95 22.02 -0.46
C MET A 536 13.14 21.45 0.73
N THR A 537 13.61 21.71 1.96
CA THR A 537 12.88 21.33 3.18
C THR A 537 11.54 22.09 3.28
N GLU A 538 11.55 23.40 3.00
CA GLU A 538 10.34 24.22 3.00
C GLU A 538 9.36 23.76 1.92
N GLU A 539 9.85 23.47 0.70
CA GLU A 539 9.02 22.93 -0.39
C GLU A 539 8.36 21.60 -0.04
N LEU A 540 9.07 20.73 0.68
CA LEU A 540 8.52 19.48 1.19
C LEU A 540 7.44 19.74 2.24
N LEU A 541 7.69 20.61 3.20
CA LEU A 541 6.80 20.89 4.33
C LEU A 541 5.54 21.67 3.94
N LYS A 542 5.54 22.42 2.83
CA LYS A 542 4.33 23.11 2.33
C LYS A 542 3.11 22.21 2.16
N ASN A 543 3.33 20.93 1.93
CA ASN A 543 2.26 19.94 1.72
C ASN A 543 2.03 19.08 2.96
N GLN A 544 2.65 19.43 4.08
CA GLN A 544 2.42 18.74 5.34
C GLN A 544 1.09 19.20 5.95
N VAL A 545 0.23 18.24 6.28
CA VAL A 545 -1.03 18.46 6.99
C VAL A 545 -1.03 17.69 8.30
N ALA A 546 -2.02 17.87 9.16
CA ALA A 546 -2.07 17.26 10.50
C ALA A 546 -1.94 15.72 10.48
N VAL A 547 -2.29 15.07 9.35
CA VAL A 547 -2.16 13.62 9.10
C VAL A 547 -1.13 13.37 7.99
N SER A 548 -0.11 14.17 7.91
CA SER A 548 0.72 14.45 6.76
C SER A 548 1.43 13.26 6.13
N TYR A 549 1.84 12.30 6.91
CA TYR A 549 2.64 11.20 6.41
C TYR A 549 1.87 10.34 5.39
N THR A 550 0.61 10.10 5.66
CA THR A 550 -0.28 9.30 4.81
C THR A 550 -0.57 9.98 3.47
N HIS A 551 -0.64 11.31 3.44
CA HIS A 551 -0.95 12.08 2.23
C HIS A 551 0.17 12.11 1.19
N LEU A 552 1.42 11.95 1.61
CA LEU A 552 2.58 11.96 0.71
C LEU A 552 2.84 10.61 0.04
N THR A 553 2.34 9.52 0.59
CA THR A 553 2.70 8.16 0.19
C THR A 553 1.58 7.41 -0.52
N LEU A 554 0.31 7.78 -0.34
CA LEU A 554 -0.83 7.04 -0.90
C LEU A 554 -0.91 7.01 -2.44
N PRO A 555 -0.60 8.06 -3.20
CA PRO A 555 -0.49 7.94 -4.65
C PRO A 555 0.63 7.01 -5.09
N THR A 556 1.65 6.86 -4.25
CA THR A 556 2.85 6.06 -4.51
C THR A 556 2.62 4.57 -4.30
N ILE A 557 1.84 4.20 -3.29
CA ILE A 557 1.53 2.80 -2.98
C ILE A 557 0.65 2.17 -4.07
N LEU A 558 -0.12 2.97 -4.80
CA LEU A 558 -0.97 2.51 -5.91
C LEU A 558 -0.25 2.45 -7.27
N LEU A 559 1.00 2.93 -7.36
CA LEU A 559 1.77 2.99 -8.61
C LEU A 559 3.00 2.05 -8.62
N VAL A 560 3.20 1.27 -7.57
CA VAL A 560 4.31 0.29 -7.49
C VAL A 560 3.81 -1.13 -7.60
#